data_d9321d1e49078184187f00d64b046e97
#
_entry.id   d9321d1e49078184187f00d64b046e97
#
_cell.length_a   1.000
_cell.length_b   1.000
_cell.length_c   1.000
_cell.angle_alpha   90.00
_cell.angle_beta   90.00
_cell.angle_gamma   90.00
#
_symmetry.space_group_name_H-M   'P 1'
#
loop_
_entity.id
_entity.type
_entity.pdbx_description
1 polymer ?
#
loop_
_entity_poly.entity_id
_entity_poly.type
_entity_poly.pdbx_seq_one_letter_code
_entity_poly.pdbx_strand_id
1 'polypeptide(L)'
;MSIQQLQQQVEEWIKQYGVRYFSELTNMAILTEEVGEVARVMSRKYGEQSYKESDDTDLGEELADVLFVVLCIANQTNIDLQASFEKKLEFKTQRDSLRHKNNDKL
;
A
#
# COMPACT_ATOMS: atom_id res chain seq x y z
N MET A 1 6.73 3.89 -14.11
CA MET A 1 6.39 2.44 -14.05
C MET A 1 4.93 2.27 -13.65
N SER A 2 4.18 1.46 -14.38
CA SER A 2 2.77 1.21 -14.09
C SER A 2 2.60 0.23 -12.93
N ILE A 3 1.39 0.17 -12.37
CA ILE A 3 1.05 -0.84 -11.34
C ILE A 3 1.22 -2.24 -11.92
N GLN A 4 0.80 -2.44 -13.16
CA GLN A 4 0.94 -3.73 -13.84
C GLN A 4 2.41 -4.15 -13.96
N GLN A 5 3.30 -3.22 -14.29
CA GLN A 5 4.74 -3.48 -14.34
C GLN A 5 5.30 -3.79 -12.96
N LEU A 6 4.84 -3.09 -11.92
CA LEU A 6 5.24 -3.39 -10.54
C LEU A 6 4.79 -4.79 -10.13
N GLN A 7 3.56 -5.18 -10.46
CA GLN A 7 3.08 -6.54 -10.20
C GLN A 7 3.99 -7.58 -10.87
N GLN A 8 4.38 -7.34 -12.11
CA GLN A 8 5.25 -8.24 -12.84
C GLN A 8 6.63 -8.35 -12.18
N GLN A 9 7.20 -7.23 -11.78
CA GLN A 9 8.51 -7.22 -11.11
C GLN A 9 8.47 -7.93 -9.76
N VAL A 10 7.42 -7.74 -8.99
CA VAL A 10 7.26 -8.45 -7.71
C VAL A 10 7.14 -9.95 -7.94
N GLU A 11 6.37 -10.36 -8.94
CA GLU A 11 6.22 -11.78 -9.29
C GLU A 11 7.57 -12.42 -9.61
N GLU A 12 8.37 -11.76 -10.43
CA GLU A 12 9.70 -12.23 -10.79
C GLU A 12 10.64 -12.28 -9.57
N TRP A 13 10.56 -11.26 -8.72
CA TRP A 13 11.38 -11.19 -7.51
C TRP A 13 11.05 -12.32 -6.54
N ILE A 14 9.76 -12.61 -6.34
CA ILE A 14 9.32 -13.71 -5.47
C ILE A 14 9.82 -15.05 -6.03
N LYS A 15 9.71 -15.28 -7.32
CA LYS A 15 10.19 -16.52 -7.93
C LYS A 15 11.70 -16.68 -7.81
N GLN A 16 12.44 -15.59 -7.93
CA GLN A 16 13.90 -15.64 -7.90
C GLN A 16 14.46 -15.72 -6.48
N TYR A 17 13.90 -14.97 -5.53
CA TYR A 17 14.46 -14.82 -4.20
C TYR A 17 13.57 -15.33 -3.07
N GLY A 18 12.25 -15.30 -3.24
CA GLY A 18 11.29 -15.62 -2.20
C GLY A 18 10.79 -17.04 -2.19
N VAL A 19 11.11 -17.81 -3.22
CA VAL A 19 10.62 -19.17 -3.46
C VAL A 19 9.13 -19.21 -3.82
N ARG A 20 8.26 -18.70 -2.96
CA ARG A 20 6.82 -18.58 -3.18
C ARG A 20 6.23 -17.48 -2.30
N TYR A 21 4.99 -17.10 -2.60
CA TYR A 21 4.24 -16.22 -1.70
C TYR A 21 3.91 -16.94 -0.40
N PHE A 22 3.86 -16.21 0.70
CA PHE A 22 3.17 -16.68 1.89
C PHE A 22 1.68 -16.88 1.57
N SER A 23 0.96 -17.63 2.41
CA SER A 23 -0.49 -17.76 2.22
C SER A 23 -1.19 -16.40 2.29
N GLU A 24 -2.38 -16.34 1.71
CA GLU A 24 -3.16 -15.09 1.67
C GLU A 24 -3.42 -14.53 3.08
N LEU A 25 -3.73 -15.41 4.04
CA LEU A 25 -3.97 -14.97 5.42
C LEU A 25 -2.69 -14.49 6.10
N THR A 26 -1.55 -15.11 5.83
CA THR A 26 -0.27 -14.64 6.34
C THR A 26 0.07 -13.28 5.75
N ASN A 27 -0.12 -13.09 4.45
CA ASN A 27 0.10 -11.80 3.82
C ASN A 27 -0.86 -10.72 4.34
N MET A 28 -2.09 -11.08 4.67
CA MET A 28 -3.02 -10.14 5.32
C MET A 28 -2.50 -9.68 6.69
N ALA A 29 -1.97 -10.61 7.48
CA ALA A 29 -1.37 -10.27 8.78
C ALA A 29 -0.14 -9.35 8.60
N ILE A 30 0.71 -9.66 7.62
CA ILE A 30 1.88 -8.83 7.30
C ILE A 30 1.43 -7.43 6.85
N LEU A 31 0.40 -7.33 6.03
CA LEU A 31 -0.14 -6.04 5.60
C LEU A 31 -0.56 -5.20 6.81
N THR A 32 -1.25 -5.82 7.76
CA THR A 32 -1.66 -5.13 8.99
C THR A 32 -0.45 -4.64 9.78
N GLU A 33 0.60 -5.45 9.89
CA GLU A 33 1.85 -5.04 10.55
C GLU A 33 2.50 -3.85 9.84
N GLU A 34 2.59 -3.90 8.50
CA GLU A 34 3.22 -2.82 7.73
C GLU A 34 2.41 -1.52 7.82
N VAL A 35 1.10 -1.59 7.82
CA VAL A 35 0.24 -0.42 8.06
C VAL A 35 0.49 0.14 9.45
N GLY A 36 0.67 -0.73 10.44
CA GLY A 36 1.04 -0.32 11.81
C GLY A 36 2.36 0.41 11.86
N GLU A 37 3.36 -0.01 11.08
CA GLU A 37 4.65 0.69 10.99
C GLU A 37 4.51 2.08 10.37
N VAL A 38 3.67 2.23 9.34
CA VAL A 38 3.33 3.54 8.79
C VAL A 38 2.69 4.42 9.87
N ALA A 39 1.74 3.88 10.61
CA ALA A 39 1.06 4.61 11.69
C ALA A 39 2.06 5.06 12.76
N ARG A 40 3.03 4.21 13.11
CA ARG A 40 4.06 4.56 14.09
C ARG A 40 4.90 5.75 13.62
N VAL A 41 5.37 5.73 12.38
CA VAL A 41 6.16 6.82 11.81
C VAL A 41 5.34 8.10 11.75
N MET A 42 4.09 8.01 11.27
CA MET A 42 3.19 9.17 11.17
C MET A 42 2.93 9.81 12.54
N SER A 43 2.70 8.97 13.56
CA SER A 43 2.43 9.46 14.93
C SER A 43 3.62 10.20 15.51
N ARG A 44 4.84 9.75 15.21
CA ARG A 44 6.06 10.40 15.73
C ARG A 44 6.47 11.61 14.93
N LYS A 45 6.27 11.57 13.62
CA LYS A 45 6.69 12.68 12.75
C LYS A 45 5.71 13.85 12.77
N TYR A 46 4.42 13.56 12.81
CA TYR A 46 3.36 14.58 12.71
C TYR A 46 2.45 14.66 13.92
N GLY A 47 2.54 13.71 14.84
CA GLY A 47 1.74 13.65 16.05
C GLY A 47 2.51 14.13 17.26
N GLU A 48 2.01 13.76 18.43
CA GLU A 48 2.54 14.20 19.73
C GLU A 48 3.55 13.22 20.34
N GLN A 49 3.72 12.05 19.75
CA GLN A 49 4.70 11.08 20.23
C GLN A 49 6.11 11.45 19.76
N SER A 50 7.08 11.33 20.66
CA SER A 50 8.47 11.60 20.36
C SER A 50 9.16 10.39 19.72
N TYR A 51 10.19 10.64 18.91
CA TYR A 51 11.08 9.60 18.43
C TYR A 51 11.89 9.03 19.59
N LYS A 52 12.16 7.71 19.52
CA LYS A 52 13.19 7.06 20.32
C LYS A 52 14.51 7.10 19.54
N GLU A 53 15.64 6.97 20.21
CA GLU A 53 16.95 6.93 19.54
C GLU A 53 17.06 5.86 18.47
N SER A 54 16.34 4.74 18.65
CA SER A 54 16.32 3.63 17.69
C SER A 54 15.36 3.83 16.52
N ASP A 55 14.59 4.93 16.50
CA ASP A 55 13.60 5.20 15.46
C ASP A 55 14.27 5.89 14.26
N ASP A 56 15.03 5.12 13.49
CA ASP A 56 15.60 5.55 12.22
C ASP A 56 14.66 5.08 11.10
N THR A 57 13.57 5.81 10.90
CA THR A 57 12.51 5.38 10.00
C THR A 57 12.24 6.43 8.92
N ASP A 58 12.16 5.95 7.71
CA ASP A 58 11.77 6.71 6.53
C ASP A 58 10.32 6.34 6.17
N LEU A 59 9.44 7.33 6.17
CA LEU A 59 8.03 7.12 5.79
C LEU A 59 7.91 6.51 4.39
N GLY A 60 8.77 6.91 3.45
CA GLY A 60 8.78 6.35 2.10
C GLY A 60 9.04 4.85 2.10
N GLU A 61 9.99 4.39 2.92
CA GLU A 61 10.27 2.95 3.05
C GLU A 61 9.07 2.20 3.60
N GLU A 62 8.42 2.74 4.62
CA GLU A 62 7.26 2.09 5.23
C GLU A 62 6.07 2.04 4.27
N LEU A 63 5.86 3.10 3.50
CA LEU A 63 4.82 3.09 2.47
C LEU A 63 5.15 2.10 1.35
N ALA A 64 6.42 1.97 0.98
CA ALA A 64 6.85 0.99 -0.01
C ALA A 64 6.60 -0.45 0.47
N ASP A 65 6.82 -0.71 1.77
CA ASP A 65 6.56 -2.04 2.35
C ASP A 65 5.06 -2.37 2.28
N VAL A 66 4.19 -1.40 2.56
CA VAL A 66 2.74 -1.60 2.41
C VAL A 66 2.40 -1.93 0.96
N LEU A 67 2.91 -1.16 0.02
CA LEU A 67 2.65 -1.39 -1.41
C LEU A 67 3.15 -2.76 -1.86
N PHE A 68 4.34 -3.16 -1.41
CA PHE A 68 4.89 -4.48 -1.74
C PHE A 68 3.93 -5.60 -1.35
N VAL A 69 3.40 -5.57 -0.14
CA VAL A 69 2.47 -6.62 0.33
C VAL A 69 1.16 -6.57 -0.45
N VAL A 70 0.65 -5.38 -0.76
CA VAL A 70 -0.54 -5.23 -1.59
C VAL A 70 -0.33 -5.88 -2.96
N LEU A 71 0.83 -5.65 -3.57
CA LEU A 71 1.17 -6.26 -4.87
C LEU A 71 1.28 -7.77 -4.77
N CYS A 72 1.84 -8.30 -3.69
CA CYS A 72 1.90 -9.74 -3.44
C CYS A 72 0.49 -10.35 -3.38
N ILE A 73 -0.40 -9.74 -2.63
CA ILE A 73 -1.79 -10.22 -2.50
C ILE A 73 -2.50 -10.18 -3.85
N ALA A 74 -2.35 -9.09 -4.60
CA ALA A 74 -2.95 -8.98 -5.93
C ALA A 74 -2.44 -10.09 -6.86
N ASN A 75 -1.13 -10.34 -6.86
CA ASN A 75 -0.54 -11.37 -7.71
C ASN A 75 -1.04 -12.77 -7.35
N GLN A 76 -1.01 -13.12 -6.05
CA GLN A 76 -1.40 -14.46 -5.62
C GLN A 76 -2.90 -14.74 -5.76
N THR A 77 -3.72 -13.71 -5.88
CA THR A 77 -5.17 -13.84 -6.09
C THR A 77 -5.58 -13.57 -7.54
N ASN A 78 -4.61 -13.42 -8.44
CA ASN A 78 -4.83 -13.19 -9.87
C ASN A 78 -5.65 -11.92 -10.16
N ILE A 79 -5.39 -10.86 -9.42
CA ILE A 79 -6.05 -9.57 -9.60
C ILE A 79 -5.14 -8.65 -10.43
N ASP A 80 -5.68 -8.07 -11.50
CA ASP A 80 -5.06 -6.96 -12.22
C ASP A 80 -5.36 -5.69 -11.42
N LEU A 81 -4.41 -5.31 -10.57
CA LEU A 81 -4.60 -4.19 -9.65
C LEU A 81 -4.69 -2.85 -10.39
N GLN A 82 -3.99 -2.71 -11.51
CA GLN A 82 -4.09 -1.50 -12.32
C GLN A 82 -5.52 -1.29 -12.83
N ALA A 83 -6.12 -2.32 -13.39
CA ALA A 83 -7.49 -2.25 -13.88
C ALA A 83 -8.47 -1.96 -12.74
N SER A 84 -8.28 -2.61 -11.60
CA SER A 84 -9.12 -2.36 -10.41
C SER A 84 -8.98 -0.93 -9.91
N PHE A 85 -7.77 -0.41 -9.89
CA PHE A 85 -7.50 0.96 -9.43
C PHE A 85 -8.09 2.00 -10.38
N GLU A 86 -7.91 1.82 -11.68
CA GLU A 86 -8.45 2.73 -12.69
C GLU A 86 -9.98 2.78 -12.62
N LYS A 87 -10.61 1.63 -12.49
CA LYS A 87 -12.06 1.52 -12.34
C LYS A 87 -12.54 2.22 -11.07
N LYS A 88 -11.83 2.04 -9.97
CA LYS A 88 -12.16 2.67 -8.70
C LYS A 88 -12.01 4.18 -8.76
N LEU A 89 -10.98 4.66 -9.43
CA LEU A 89 -10.73 6.09 -9.60
C LEU A 89 -11.84 6.73 -10.44
N GLU A 90 -12.26 6.07 -11.51
CA GLU A 90 -13.38 6.53 -12.33
C GLU A 90 -14.66 6.59 -11.51
N PHE A 91 -14.95 5.57 -10.72
CA PHE A 91 -16.12 5.54 -9.84
C PHE A 91 -16.09 6.71 -8.85
N LYS A 92 -14.94 6.94 -8.20
CA LYS A 92 -14.78 8.06 -7.26
C LYS A 92 -14.99 9.41 -7.95
N THR A 93 -14.48 9.56 -9.17
CA THR A 93 -14.61 10.78 -9.93
C THR A 93 -16.08 11.09 -10.23
N GLN A 94 -16.84 10.09 -10.69
CA GLN A 94 -18.26 10.26 -10.97
C GLN A 94 -19.06 10.57 -9.70
N ARG A 95 -18.78 9.86 -8.61
CA ARG A 95 -19.50 10.04 -7.35
C ARG A 95 -19.21 11.40 -6.70
N ASP A 96 -17.93 11.82 -6.68
CA ASP A 96 -17.46 12.91 -5.84
C ASP A 96 -17.10 14.18 -6.61
N SER A 97 -17.23 14.21 -7.95
CA SER A 97 -16.73 15.32 -8.77
C SER A 97 -17.29 16.70 -8.39
N LEU A 98 -18.53 16.77 -7.93
CA LEU A 98 -19.13 18.03 -7.46
C LEU A 98 -19.21 18.09 -5.94
N ARG A 99 -19.21 16.95 -5.29
CA ARG A 99 -19.37 16.86 -3.83
C ARG A 99 -18.32 17.65 -3.08
N HIS A 100 -17.06 17.46 -3.42
CA HIS A 100 -15.96 18.15 -2.75
C HIS A 100 -15.84 19.60 -3.16
N LYS A 101 -16.13 19.93 -4.41
CA LYS A 101 -16.16 21.32 -4.89
C LYS A 101 -17.22 22.14 -4.17
N ASN A 102 -18.34 21.52 -3.79
CA ASN A 102 -19.45 22.16 -3.10
C ASN A 102 -19.37 22.04 -1.58
N ASN A 103 -18.28 21.46 -1.08
CA ASN A 103 -18.09 21.29 0.37
C ASN A 103 -17.35 22.48 0.97
N ASP A 104 -18.06 23.26 1.78
CA ASP A 104 -17.52 24.46 2.44
C ASP A 104 -16.35 24.18 3.38
N LYS A 105 -16.13 22.91 3.77
CA LYS A 105 -15.02 22.52 4.65
C LYS A 105 -13.70 22.30 3.91
N LEU A 106 -13.74 22.27 2.59
CA LEU A 106 -12.55 22.03 1.75
C LEU A 106 -12.12 23.35 0.99
#